data_b819c47331d41aa827aec3f91b20ab77
#
_entry.id   b819c47331d41aa827aec3f91b20ab77
#
_cell.length_a   1.000
_cell.length_b   1.000
_cell.length_c   1.000
_cell.angle_alpha   90.00
_cell.angle_beta   90.00
_cell.angle_gamma   90.00
#
_symmetry.space_group_name_H-M   'P 1'
#
loop_
_entity.id
_entity.type
_entity.pdbx_description
1 polymer ?
#
loop_
_entity_poly.entity_id
_entity_poly.type
_entity_poly.pdbx_seq_one_letter_code
_entity_poly.pdbx_strand_id
1 'polypeptide(L)'
;MGKGGGGQKTPYEAPNDLTSRQKASLIDLISEGPIEGPIHVQGSMDDLGCIYLDDTPVIDGSGNSTINGMYAQWRAGTLEQPAMSGFTASANEVPVGIEVKYNSPVTRTITSPNIDRLRLTFGTQALVETKDNGDRVPTSVQLQIQVQRNGAWITEKNVTINGKRSNSPYLMAVVLDDLPPVPFSVRMIRITQDSTSDKIQNNTVWSSYSELVDISQTYPGSAVAGLMFDSEQFGNKFPRRNYLIKGRIIQVPSNYDPDKRIYSGIWDGTFKPAFTNNPAWVLWDLLTHPRYGMGKRLNISEVDKFALYAIGRYCDEQVDDGFGGKEPRMTCNAYITDMRKAYDVMGDMCAMMRIMPVWNGRTLTFIQDRPSDVVWPYTNANVIDGNFQYSFSALKSRHTAVEVRFIDPDNGWKTSVELVEDDASIARFGRNVMRVDAFGC
;
A
#
# COMPACT_ATOMS: atom_id res chain seq x y z
N MET A 1 47.58 50.42 -35.62
CA MET A 1 47.90 49.08 -35.07
C MET A 1 46.87 48.71 -34.03
N GLY A 2 45.88 47.94 -34.43
CA GLY A 2 44.83 47.42 -33.53
C GLY A 2 45.28 46.06 -33.00
N LYS A 3 45.55 45.96 -31.71
CA LYS A 3 45.76 44.67 -31.01
C LYS A 3 44.38 44.00 -30.88
N GLY A 4 44.12 42.97 -31.69
CA GLY A 4 43.04 42.04 -31.46
C GLY A 4 43.32 41.22 -30.22
N GLY A 5 42.61 41.50 -29.14
CA GLY A 5 42.59 40.65 -27.92
C GLY A 5 41.79 39.38 -28.26
N GLY A 6 42.47 38.26 -28.51
CA GLY A 6 41.89 36.95 -28.53
C GLY A 6 41.38 36.61 -27.14
N GLY A 7 40.05 36.68 -26.93
CA GLY A 7 39.45 36.22 -25.68
C GLY A 7 39.73 34.73 -25.51
N GLN A 8 40.40 34.38 -24.45
CA GLN A 8 40.66 33.00 -24.07
C GLN A 8 39.31 32.32 -23.82
N LYS A 9 38.91 31.41 -24.73
CA LYS A 9 37.65 30.70 -24.64
C LYS A 9 37.69 29.78 -23.40
N THR A 10 36.82 29.99 -22.45
CA THR A 10 36.70 29.12 -21.28
C THR A 10 36.35 27.69 -21.76
N PRO A 11 37.08 26.66 -21.34
CA PRO A 11 36.79 25.29 -21.67
C PRO A 11 35.35 24.91 -21.27
N TYR A 12 34.66 24.18 -22.13
CA TYR A 12 33.31 23.66 -21.84
C TYR A 12 33.39 22.46 -20.92
N GLU A 13 32.59 22.46 -19.84
CA GLU A 13 32.40 21.34 -18.92
C GLU A 13 31.00 20.78 -19.14
N ALA A 14 30.86 19.58 -19.76
CA ALA A 14 29.59 18.92 -19.88
C ALA A 14 29.04 18.51 -18.48
N PRO A 15 27.74 18.53 -18.25
CA PRO A 15 27.19 18.11 -16.97
C PRO A 15 27.48 16.63 -16.70
N ASN A 16 27.53 16.26 -15.40
CA ASN A 16 27.59 14.86 -14.99
C ASN A 16 26.19 14.27 -15.16
N ASP A 17 26.02 13.30 -16.05
CA ASP A 17 24.78 12.65 -16.41
C ASP A 17 24.68 11.20 -15.91
N LEU A 18 25.77 10.67 -15.36
CA LEU A 18 25.79 9.35 -14.76
C LEU A 18 25.47 9.45 -13.26
N THR A 19 24.31 8.92 -12.89
CA THR A 19 23.87 8.78 -11.49
C THR A 19 23.81 7.31 -11.10
N SER A 20 24.35 6.98 -9.93
CA SER A 20 24.28 5.61 -9.39
C SER A 20 22.87 5.37 -8.88
N ARG A 21 22.15 4.43 -9.48
CA ARG A 21 20.77 4.09 -9.10
C ARG A 21 20.77 2.99 -8.04
N GLN A 22 20.09 3.25 -6.93
CA GLN A 22 19.81 2.25 -5.92
C GLN A 22 18.33 1.86 -6.00
N LYS A 23 18.05 0.55 -6.01
CA LYS A 23 16.69 0.04 -5.94
C LYS A 23 16.33 -0.25 -4.49
N ALA A 24 15.22 0.32 -4.05
CA ALA A 24 14.57 -0.04 -2.81
C ALA A 24 13.64 -1.22 -3.08
N SER A 25 13.62 -2.19 -2.16
CA SER A 25 12.74 -3.36 -2.19
C SER A 25 12.18 -3.56 -0.79
N LEU A 26 10.87 -3.62 -0.66
CA LEU A 26 10.19 -3.77 0.63
C LEU A 26 8.88 -4.55 0.48
N ILE A 27 8.44 -5.17 1.57
CA ILE A 27 7.13 -5.83 1.65
C ILE A 27 6.39 -5.22 2.82
N ASP A 28 5.21 -4.65 2.55
CA ASP A 28 4.32 -4.11 3.55
C ASP A 28 3.21 -5.11 3.88
N LEU A 29 2.95 -5.31 5.17
CA LEU A 29 1.79 -6.02 5.65
C LEU A 29 0.58 -5.08 5.56
N ILE A 30 -0.43 -5.48 4.80
CA ILE A 30 -1.62 -4.66 4.54
C ILE A 30 -2.72 -4.98 5.56
N SER A 31 -3.09 -6.26 5.65
CA SER A 31 -4.23 -6.69 6.44
C SER A 31 -4.19 -8.19 6.72
N GLU A 32 -4.99 -8.63 7.66
CA GLU A 32 -5.48 -10.00 7.72
C GLU A 32 -6.21 -10.33 6.41
N GLY A 33 -5.92 -11.48 5.80
CA GLY A 33 -6.53 -11.92 4.54
C GLY A 33 -7.71 -12.88 4.72
N PRO A 34 -8.40 -13.23 3.64
CA PRO A 34 -8.23 -12.66 2.31
C PRO A 34 -8.89 -11.29 2.17
N ILE A 35 -8.27 -10.43 1.37
CA ILE A 35 -8.85 -9.15 0.92
C ILE A 35 -9.30 -9.27 -0.53
N GLU A 36 -10.20 -8.37 -0.97
CA GLU A 36 -10.57 -8.32 -2.39
C GLU A 36 -9.42 -7.80 -3.24
N GLY A 37 -8.67 -6.80 -2.75
CA GLY A 37 -7.43 -6.35 -3.37
C GLY A 37 -7.39 -4.88 -3.73
N PRO A 38 -6.46 -4.49 -4.62
CA PRO A 38 -6.29 -3.11 -5.06
C PRO A 38 -7.53 -2.54 -5.73
N ILE A 39 -7.83 -1.27 -5.49
CA ILE A 39 -8.81 -0.52 -6.27
C ILE A 39 -8.09 0.07 -7.48
N HIS A 40 -8.49 -0.36 -8.69
CA HIS A 40 -7.94 0.19 -9.91
C HIS A 40 -8.52 1.59 -10.15
N VAL A 41 -7.66 2.60 -10.15
CA VAL A 41 -8.05 3.96 -10.53
C VAL A 41 -8.38 3.99 -12.03
N GLN A 42 -9.43 4.68 -12.40
CA GLN A 42 -9.91 4.74 -13.78
C GLN A 42 -8.78 5.14 -14.75
N GLY A 43 -8.49 4.29 -15.74
CA GLY A 43 -7.41 4.49 -16.72
C GLY A 43 -6.08 3.80 -16.39
N SER A 44 -5.91 3.24 -15.21
CA SER A 44 -4.73 2.42 -14.85
C SER A 44 -5.09 0.94 -14.95
N MET A 45 -4.42 0.22 -15.84
CA MET A 45 -4.51 -1.25 -15.94
C MET A 45 -3.52 -1.96 -14.99
N ASP A 46 -2.69 -1.18 -14.28
CA ASP A 46 -1.65 -1.66 -13.38
C ASP A 46 -2.11 -1.60 -11.92
N ASP A 47 -1.64 -2.56 -11.13
CA ASP A 47 -1.80 -2.56 -9.67
C ASP A 47 -1.11 -1.37 -8.97
N LEU A 48 -0.44 -0.50 -9.73
CA LEU A 48 0.23 0.71 -9.27
C LEU A 48 -0.72 1.88 -9.01
N GLY A 49 -1.88 1.92 -9.67
CA GLY A 49 -2.81 3.05 -9.57
C GLY A 49 -3.43 3.24 -8.18
N CYS A 50 -3.37 2.20 -7.33
CA CYS A 50 -3.85 2.26 -5.94
C CYS A 50 -2.76 2.66 -4.93
N ILE A 51 -1.52 2.95 -5.37
CA ILE A 51 -0.37 3.21 -4.51
C ILE A 51 -0.07 4.71 -4.49
N TYR A 52 0.12 5.23 -3.28
CA TYR A 52 0.52 6.62 -3.04
C TYR A 52 1.83 6.62 -2.25
N LEU A 53 2.79 7.42 -2.70
CA LEU A 53 4.06 7.67 -2.00
C LEU A 53 4.12 9.13 -1.55
N ASP A 54 4.24 9.37 -0.25
CA ASP A 54 4.14 10.71 0.37
C ASP A 54 2.89 11.48 -0.10
N ASP A 55 1.73 10.79 -0.12
CA ASP A 55 0.42 11.27 -0.57
C ASP A 55 0.33 11.61 -2.08
N THR A 56 1.38 11.30 -2.86
CA THR A 56 1.39 11.47 -4.32
C THR A 56 1.06 10.14 -4.99
N PRO A 57 0.08 10.09 -5.92
CA PRO A 57 -0.23 8.87 -6.64
C PRO A 57 0.95 8.43 -7.51
N VAL A 58 1.23 7.13 -7.53
CA VAL A 58 2.28 6.54 -8.38
C VAL A 58 1.92 6.64 -9.86
N ILE A 59 0.63 6.58 -10.18
CA ILE A 59 0.11 6.80 -11.54
C ILE A 59 -0.61 8.14 -11.59
N ASP A 60 -0.25 8.99 -12.56
CA ASP A 60 -0.90 10.27 -12.78
C ASP A 60 -2.27 10.12 -13.46
N GLY A 61 -3.02 11.23 -13.58
CA GLY A 61 -4.33 11.25 -14.24
C GLY A 61 -4.32 10.89 -15.74
N SER A 62 -3.13 10.76 -16.34
CA SER A 62 -2.92 10.34 -17.74
C SER A 62 -2.48 8.88 -17.86
N GLY A 63 -2.35 8.16 -16.73
CA GLY A 63 -1.94 6.76 -16.69
C GLY A 63 -0.42 6.54 -16.73
N ASN A 64 0.40 7.59 -16.57
CA ASN A 64 1.84 7.46 -16.57
C ASN A 64 2.37 7.29 -15.14
N SER A 65 3.43 6.48 -14.98
CA SER A 65 4.11 6.36 -13.70
C SER A 65 4.88 7.66 -13.39
N THR A 66 4.61 8.24 -12.21
CA THR A 66 5.32 9.40 -11.68
C THR A 66 6.66 9.02 -11.06
N ILE A 67 6.93 7.71 -10.91
CA ILE A 67 8.11 7.15 -10.25
C ILE A 67 8.80 6.14 -11.16
N ASN A 68 10.10 6.37 -11.40
CA ASN A 68 10.88 5.51 -12.25
C ASN A 68 11.14 4.14 -11.61
N GLY A 69 11.05 3.09 -12.45
CA GLY A 69 11.38 1.73 -12.04
C GLY A 69 10.43 1.14 -10.97
N MET A 70 9.23 1.70 -10.83
CA MET A 70 8.23 1.19 -9.90
C MET A 70 7.68 -0.16 -10.36
N TYR A 71 7.65 -1.09 -9.45
CA TYR A 71 7.07 -2.41 -9.63
C TYR A 71 6.37 -2.84 -8.34
N ALA A 72 5.20 -3.43 -8.46
CA ALA A 72 4.42 -3.92 -7.33
C ALA A 72 3.99 -5.37 -7.54
N GLN A 73 3.89 -6.11 -6.46
CA GLN A 73 3.22 -7.41 -6.40
C GLN A 73 2.28 -7.45 -5.20
N TRP A 74 1.14 -8.08 -5.39
CA TRP A 74 0.13 -8.22 -4.36
C TRP A 74 -0.12 -9.68 -4.01
N ARG A 75 -0.40 -9.92 -2.73
CA ARG A 75 -0.95 -11.19 -2.24
C ARG A 75 -2.17 -10.87 -1.41
N ALA A 76 -3.29 -11.47 -1.77
CA ALA A 76 -4.58 -11.19 -1.14
C ALA A 76 -4.71 -11.74 0.29
N GLY A 77 -3.80 -12.58 0.75
CA GLY A 77 -3.88 -13.19 2.07
C GLY A 77 -4.64 -14.51 2.06
N THR A 78 -4.62 -15.26 0.96
CA THR A 78 -5.13 -16.63 0.94
C THR A 78 -4.16 -17.59 1.65
N LEU A 79 -4.65 -18.76 2.06
CA LEU A 79 -3.80 -19.74 2.76
C LEU A 79 -2.75 -20.37 1.82
N GLU A 80 -3.04 -20.47 0.53
CA GLU A 80 -2.21 -21.14 -0.48
C GLU A 80 -1.57 -20.17 -1.49
N GLN A 81 -1.40 -18.91 -1.08
CA GLN A 81 -0.79 -17.92 -1.98
C GLN A 81 0.70 -18.22 -2.22
N PRO A 82 1.21 -17.96 -3.44
CA PRO A 82 2.62 -18.15 -3.76
C PRO A 82 3.49 -17.07 -3.09
N ALA A 83 4.77 -17.37 -2.89
CA ALA A 83 5.77 -16.38 -2.47
C ALA A 83 5.88 -15.24 -3.49
N MET A 84 6.38 -14.09 -3.05
CA MET A 84 6.67 -12.96 -3.93
C MET A 84 7.98 -13.19 -4.68
N SER A 85 7.97 -13.01 -5.98
CA SER A 85 9.17 -13.16 -6.81
C SER A 85 10.00 -11.87 -6.85
N GLY A 86 11.33 -12.01 -6.89
CA GLY A 86 12.23 -10.86 -7.01
C GLY A 86 12.56 -10.15 -5.70
N PHE A 87 11.94 -10.51 -4.59
CA PHE A 87 12.23 -9.94 -3.28
C PHE A 87 13.29 -10.77 -2.57
N THR A 88 14.35 -10.11 -2.09
CA THR A 88 15.50 -10.74 -1.46
C THR A 88 15.29 -10.88 0.05
N ALA A 89 15.39 -12.10 0.56
CA ALA A 89 15.36 -12.37 2.00
C ALA A 89 16.69 -11.99 2.67
N SER A 90 17.81 -12.32 2.00
CA SER A 90 19.13 -11.98 2.48
C SER A 90 20.08 -11.70 1.31
N ALA A 91 21.07 -10.85 1.55
CA ALA A 91 22.13 -10.54 0.61
C ALA A 91 23.47 -10.60 1.34
N ASN A 92 24.36 -11.48 0.90
CA ASN A 92 25.73 -11.55 1.36
C ASN A 92 26.63 -10.84 0.35
N GLU A 93 27.13 -9.65 0.69
CA GLU A 93 28.00 -8.88 -0.19
C GLU A 93 29.47 -9.26 0.02
N VAL A 94 30.13 -9.66 -1.06
CA VAL A 94 31.54 -10.02 -1.08
C VAL A 94 32.31 -8.98 -1.87
N PRO A 95 33.26 -8.28 -1.26
CA PRO A 95 34.06 -7.27 -1.94
C PRO A 95 35.01 -7.92 -2.97
N VAL A 96 35.16 -7.29 -4.12
CA VAL A 96 36.11 -7.66 -5.17
C VAL A 96 37.20 -6.61 -5.31
N GLY A 97 36.84 -5.34 -5.51
CA GLY A 97 37.74 -4.20 -5.51
C GLY A 97 38.85 -4.23 -6.59
N ILE A 98 38.64 -4.95 -7.71
CA ILE A 98 39.66 -5.17 -8.73
C ILE A 98 39.33 -4.36 -9.99
N GLU A 99 40.35 -3.70 -10.53
CA GLU A 99 40.26 -3.05 -11.84
C GLU A 99 40.16 -4.11 -12.96
N VAL A 100 39.15 -3.93 -13.83
CA VAL A 100 38.93 -4.78 -15.00
C VAL A 100 39.61 -4.14 -16.20
N LYS A 101 40.71 -4.73 -16.64
CA LYS A 101 41.52 -4.23 -17.77
C LYS A 101 41.21 -5.01 -19.07
N TYR A 102 41.48 -4.35 -20.20
CA TYR A 102 41.40 -5.00 -21.51
C TYR A 102 42.31 -6.22 -21.55
N ASN A 103 41.83 -7.33 -22.11
CA ASN A 103 42.52 -8.64 -22.16
C ASN A 103 42.89 -9.24 -20.80
N SER A 104 42.38 -8.73 -19.68
CA SER A 104 42.63 -9.27 -18.34
C SER A 104 41.29 -9.46 -17.59
N PRO A 105 40.55 -10.54 -17.89
CA PRO A 105 39.28 -10.83 -17.23
C PRO A 105 39.44 -11.04 -15.72
N VAL A 106 38.54 -10.48 -14.93
CA VAL A 106 38.48 -10.75 -13.48
C VAL A 106 37.45 -11.86 -13.24
N THR A 107 37.90 -12.96 -12.62
CA THR A 107 37.05 -14.14 -12.36
C THR A 107 36.82 -14.33 -10.86
N ARG A 108 35.61 -14.78 -10.49
CA ARG A 108 35.23 -15.23 -9.14
C ARG A 108 34.46 -16.55 -9.23
N THR A 109 34.74 -17.41 -8.26
CA THR A 109 34.00 -18.67 -8.12
C THR A 109 33.01 -18.56 -7.02
N ILE A 110 31.77 -18.91 -7.32
CA ILE A 110 30.62 -18.88 -6.41
C ILE A 110 30.43 -20.29 -5.86
N THR A 111 30.41 -20.43 -4.54
CA THR A 111 30.34 -21.71 -3.85
C THR A 111 29.18 -21.82 -2.88
N SER A 112 28.47 -20.73 -2.62
CA SER A 112 27.33 -20.70 -1.71
C SER A 112 26.20 -21.60 -2.22
N PRO A 113 25.76 -22.63 -1.47
CA PRO A 113 24.78 -23.60 -1.94
C PRO A 113 23.34 -23.06 -2.02
N ASN A 114 23.05 -21.99 -1.31
CA ASN A 114 21.69 -21.45 -1.15
C ASN A 114 21.55 -20.08 -1.82
N ILE A 115 22.03 -19.95 -3.05
CA ILE A 115 21.96 -18.73 -3.83
C ILE A 115 20.91 -18.89 -4.93
N ASP A 116 19.99 -17.94 -5.03
CA ASP A 116 18.98 -17.88 -6.09
C ASP A 116 19.42 -16.93 -7.21
N ARG A 117 20.03 -15.80 -6.85
CA ARG A 117 20.47 -14.78 -7.82
C ARG A 117 21.83 -14.19 -7.42
N LEU A 118 22.54 -13.69 -8.42
CA LEU A 118 23.84 -13.04 -8.22
C LEU A 118 23.80 -11.60 -8.71
N ARG A 119 24.03 -10.64 -7.82
CA ARG A 119 24.15 -9.22 -8.16
C ARG A 119 25.62 -8.82 -8.26
N LEU A 120 26.03 -8.31 -9.42
CA LEU A 120 27.36 -7.79 -9.66
C LEU A 120 27.34 -6.27 -9.60
N THR A 121 28.15 -5.65 -8.74
CA THR A 121 28.28 -4.20 -8.60
C THR A 121 29.60 -3.76 -9.17
N PHE A 122 29.59 -2.92 -10.19
CA PHE A 122 30.78 -2.46 -10.91
C PHE A 122 30.54 -1.07 -11.51
N GLY A 123 31.60 -0.46 -11.99
CA GLY A 123 31.51 0.86 -12.60
C GLY A 123 32.84 1.48 -12.93
N THR A 124 32.90 2.81 -12.90
CA THR A 124 34.10 3.60 -13.23
C THR A 124 34.45 4.53 -12.09
N GLN A 125 35.77 4.77 -11.87
CA GLN A 125 36.22 5.77 -10.93
C GLN A 125 35.92 7.20 -11.44
N ALA A 126 36.10 7.39 -12.73
CA ALA A 126 35.66 8.55 -13.49
C ALA A 126 35.34 8.08 -14.93
N LEU A 127 34.46 8.80 -15.60
CA LEU A 127 34.16 8.60 -17.01
C LEU A 127 34.11 9.96 -17.69
N VAL A 128 35.19 10.37 -18.33
CA VAL A 128 35.32 11.70 -18.94
C VAL A 128 36.46 11.69 -19.96
N GLU A 129 36.28 12.42 -21.06
CA GLU A 129 37.31 12.75 -22.03
C GLU A 129 37.59 14.24 -21.99
N THR A 130 38.86 14.62 -21.87
CA THR A 130 39.35 16.00 -21.96
C THR A 130 39.91 16.24 -23.36
N LYS A 131 39.29 17.11 -24.14
CA LYS A 131 39.73 17.48 -25.48
C LYS A 131 40.95 18.36 -25.43
N ASP A 132 41.64 18.56 -26.59
CA ASP A 132 42.84 19.39 -26.69
C ASP A 132 42.58 20.88 -26.36
N ASN A 133 41.39 21.35 -26.54
CA ASN A 133 40.94 22.70 -26.17
C ASN A 133 40.56 22.86 -24.69
N GLY A 134 40.69 21.77 -23.89
CA GLY A 134 40.33 21.73 -22.49
C GLY A 134 38.88 21.37 -22.19
N ASP A 135 38.05 21.20 -23.19
CA ASP A 135 36.65 20.78 -23.00
C ASP A 135 36.56 19.37 -22.40
N ARG A 136 35.70 19.20 -21.40
CA ARG A 136 35.43 17.90 -20.75
C ARG A 136 34.09 17.35 -21.19
N VAL A 137 34.12 16.24 -21.89
CA VAL A 137 32.97 15.66 -22.59
C VAL A 137 32.70 14.23 -22.14
N PRO A 138 31.47 13.69 -22.38
CA PRO A 138 31.14 12.29 -22.13
C PRO A 138 32.07 11.34 -22.93
N THR A 139 32.26 10.15 -22.37
CA THR A 139 32.92 9.02 -23.04
C THR A 139 32.21 7.71 -22.68
N SER A 140 32.66 6.60 -23.22
CA SER A 140 32.00 5.30 -23.00
C SER A 140 32.99 4.19 -22.73
N VAL A 141 32.50 3.14 -22.04
CA VAL A 141 33.21 1.89 -21.81
C VAL A 141 32.25 0.71 -21.93
N GLN A 142 32.73 -0.36 -22.55
CA GLN A 142 31.94 -1.59 -22.73
C GLN A 142 32.55 -2.73 -21.90
N LEU A 143 31.68 -3.43 -21.19
CA LEU A 143 31.99 -4.59 -20.37
C LEU A 143 31.10 -5.76 -20.78
N GLN A 144 31.59 -6.96 -20.56
CA GLN A 144 30.83 -8.20 -20.77
C GLN A 144 30.90 -9.06 -19.52
N ILE A 145 29.77 -9.57 -19.10
CA ILE A 145 29.64 -10.51 -17.99
C ILE A 145 29.40 -11.89 -18.56
N GLN A 146 30.21 -12.84 -18.14
CA GLN A 146 30.10 -14.23 -18.56
C GLN A 146 30.01 -15.15 -17.34
N VAL A 147 29.24 -16.23 -17.49
CA VAL A 147 29.13 -17.31 -16.52
C VAL A 147 29.60 -18.60 -17.15
N GLN A 148 30.33 -19.42 -16.39
CA GLN A 148 30.79 -20.73 -16.86
C GLN A 148 29.68 -21.76 -16.68
N ARG A 149 29.19 -22.30 -17.81
CA ARG A 149 28.18 -23.35 -17.84
C ARG A 149 28.74 -24.57 -18.55
N ASN A 150 28.74 -25.71 -17.88
CA ASN A 150 29.27 -26.96 -18.43
C ASN A 150 30.70 -26.81 -19.01
N GLY A 151 31.56 -26.06 -18.34
CA GLY A 151 32.91 -25.80 -18.76
C GLY A 151 33.11 -24.69 -19.80
N ALA A 152 32.06 -24.25 -20.46
CA ALA A 152 32.09 -23.15 -21.44
C ALA A 152 31.70 -21.80 -20.84
N TRP A 153 32.35 -20.74 -21.34
CA TRP A 153 31.98 -19.37 -20.94
C TRP A 153 30.86 -18.86 -21.81
N ILE A 154 29.70 -18.58 -21.18
CA ILE A 154 28.52 -18.05 -21.84
C ILE A 154 28.33 -16.56 -21.45
N THR A 155 28.10 -15.74 -22.45
CA THR A 155 27.81 -14.29 -22.22
C THR A 155 26.40 -14.12 -21.74
N GLU A 156 26.25 -13.64 -20.49
CA GLU A 156 24.95 -13.36 -19.91
C GLU A 156 24.51 -11.91 -20.17
N LYS A 157 25.44 -10.97 -20.09
CA LYS A 157 25.14 -9.53 -20.29
C LYS A 157 26.28 -8.80 -20.99
N ASN A 158 25.91 -7.93 -21.93
CA ASN A 158 26.77 -6.88 -22.47
C ASN A 158 26.31 -5.56 -21.87
N VAL A 159 27.25 -4.80 -21.32
CA VAL A 159 26.98 -3.56 -20.63
C VAL A 159 27.80 -2.42 -21.24
N THR A 160 27.13 -1.36 -21.64
CA THR A 160 27.80 -0.10 -22.07
C THR A 160 27.50 0.98 -21.05
N ILE A 161 28.55 1.50 -20.42
CA ILE A 161 28.46 2.71 -19.59
C ILE A 161 28.82 3.87 -20.51
N ASN A 162 27.88 4.77 -20.75
CA ASN A 162 28.04 5.94 -21.63
C ASN A 162 27.55 7.18 -20.92
N GLY A 163 28.38 8.21 -20.87
CA GLY A 163 28.06 9.47 -20.20
C GLY A 163 29.30 10.13 -19.61
N LYS A 164 29.07 11.06 -18.68
CA LYS A 164 30.12 11.76 -17.95
C LYS A 164 29.93 11.67 -16.43
N ARG A 165 31.01 11.35 -15.76
CA ARG A 165 31.15 11.44 -14.30
C ARG A 165 32.59 11.79 -13.95
N SER A 166 32.80 12.94 -13.31
CA SER A 166 34.16 13.42 -13.03
C SER A 166 34.45 13.62 -11.55
N ASN A 167 33.44 13.71 -10.69
CA ASN A 167 33.63 14.17 -9.30
C ASN A 167 33.57 13.02 -8.27
N SER A 168 33.07 11.84 -8.67
CA SER A 168 32.94 10.67 -7.79
C SER A 168 32.78 9.42 -8.61
N PRO A 169 33.08 8.24 -8.07
CA PRO A 169 32.81 6.99 -8.76
C PRO A 169 31.35 6.82 -9.17
N TYR A 170 31.15 6.24 -10.33
CA TYR A 170 29.85 5.74 -10.78
C TYR A 170 29.80 4.23 -10.62
N LEU A 171 28.81 3.73 -9.91
CA LEU A 171 28.55 2.29 -9.75
C LEU A 171 27.17 1.94 -10.27
N MET A 172 27.08 0.80 -10.91
CA MET A 172 25.84 0.18 -11.34
C MET A 172 25.79 -1.29 -10.93
N ALA A 173 24.62 -1.86 -10.92
CA ALA A 173 24.44 -3.27 -10.59
C ALA A 173 23.73 -4.02 -11.74
N VAL A 174 24.15 -5.26 -11.96
CA VAL A 174 23.48 -6.22 -12.84
C VAL A 174 23.16 -7.45 -12.03
N VAL A 175 21.91 -7.94 -12.14
CA VAL A 175 21.45 -9.17 -11.50
C VAL A 175 21.39 -10.28 -12.53
N LEU A 176 21.91 -11.45 -12.17
CA LEU A 176 21.81 -12.70 -12.92
C LEU A 176 20.83 -13.61 -12.18
N ASP A 177 19.75 -14.01 -12.86
CA ASP A 177 18.64 -14.77 -12.27
C ASP A 177 18.75 -16.28 -12.55
N ASP A 178 19.23 -16.66 -13.73
CA ASP A 178 19.40 -18.07 -14.11
C ASP A 178 20.84 -18.52 -13.82
N LEU A 179 21.09 -19.04 -12.63
CA LEU A 179 22.42 -19.48 -12.21
C LEU A 179 22.62 -20.99 -12.45
N PRO A 180 23.82 -21.43 -12.89
CA PRO A 180 24.14 -22.86 -12.93
C PRO A 180 24.31 -23.42 -11.52
N PRO A 181 24.28 -24.75 -11.36
CA PRO A 181 24.59 -25.39 -10.08
C PRO A 181 25.96 -24.97 -9.54
N VAL A 182 26.03 -24.74 -8.23
CA VAL A 182 27.30 -24.46 -7.57
C VAL A 182 28.19 -25.70 -7.46
N PRO A 183 29.53 -25.58 -7.53
CA PRO A 183 30.28 -24.34 -7.76
C PRO A 183 30.29 -23.92 -9.22
N PHE A 184 30.18 -22.62 -9.49
CA PHE A 184 30.36 -22.07 -10.84
C PHE A 184 31.22 -20.82 -10.82
N SER A 185 31.75 -20.42 -11.97
CA SER A 185 32.57 -19.24 -12.10
C SER A 185 31.85 -18.14 -12.90
N VAL A 186 32.00 -16.91 -12.45
CA VAL A 186 31.58 -15.71 -13.16
C VAL A 186 32.78 -14.83 -13.44
N ARG A 187 32.85 -14.24 -14.64
CA ARG A 187 33.91 -13.30 -15.00
C ARG A 187 33.38 -12.03 -15.64
N MET A 188 34.14 -10.96 -15.43
CA MET A 188 33.91 -9.67 -16.06
C MET A 188 35.06 -9.38 -17.01
N ILE A 189 34.72 -9.00 -18.23
CA ILE A 189 35.66 -8.73 -19.32
C ILE A 189 35.45 -7.26 -19.74
N ARG A 190 36.53 -6.53 -19.91
CA ARG A 190 36.50 -5.23 -20.55
C ARG A 190 36.70 -5.38 -22.04
N ILE A 191 35.77 -4.85 -22.83
CA ILE A 191 35.78 -4.88 -24.30
C ILE A 191 36.49 -3.68 -24.88
N THR A 192 36.25 -2.49 -24.25
CA THR A 192 36.94 -1.25 -24.63
C THR A 192 38.42 -1.33 -24.24
N GLN A 193 39.32 -1.00 -25.14
CA GLN A 193 40.75 -0.94 -24.84
C GLN A 193 41.06 0.05 -23.71
N ASP A 194 42.07 -0.23 -22.94
CA ASP A 194 42.52 0.68 -21.89
C ASP A 194 43.10 1.95 -22.55
N SER A 195 42.79 3.12 -21.97
CA SER A 195 43.33 4.37 -22.46
C SER A 195 44.84 4.45 -22.15
N THR A 196 45.61 4.83 -23.14
CA THR A 196 47.01 5.16 -22.99
C THR A 196 47.23 6.67 -22.80
N SER A 197 46.15 7.46 -22.79
CA SER A 197 46.19 8.93 -22.68
C SER A 197 45.58 9.36 -21.37
N ASP A 198 46.20 10.29 -20.69
CA ASP A 198 45.68 10.96 -19.47
C ASP A 198 44.42 11.80 -19.75
N LYS A 199 44.12 12.06 -21.02
CA LYS A 199 42.93 12.80 -21.45
C LYS A 199 41.62 11.97 -21.34
N ILE A 200 41.74 10.65 -21.31
CA ILE A 200 40.53 9.77 -21.21
C ILE A 200 40.63 8.99 -19.90
N GLN A 201 39.73 9.32 -18.99
CA GLN A 201 39.54 8.60 -17.75
C GLN A 201 38.32 7.68 -17.89
N ASN A 202 38.54 6.38 -17.99
CA ASN A 202 37.52 5.39 -18.18
C ASN A 202 37.84 4.03 -17.51
N ASN A 203 38.66 4.04 -16.47
CA ASN A 203 39.06 2.86 -15.72
C ASN A 203 37.82 2.21 -15.09
N THR A 204 37.69 0.90 -15.24
CA THR A 204 36.55 0.14 -14.72
C THR A 204 36.96 -0.73 -13.54
N VAL A 205 36.08 -0.80 -12.55
CA VAL A 205 36.30 -1.58 -11.32
C VAL A 205 35.11 -2.51 -11.10
N TRP A 206 35.39 -3.77 -10.84
CA TRP A 206 34.40 -4.66 -10.23
C TRP A 206 34.49 -4.49 -8.72
N SER A 207 33.49 -3.77 -8.16
CA SER A 207 33.47 -3.36 -6.76
C SER A 207 33.18 -4.52 -5.82
N SER A 208 32.06 -5.25 -6.09
CA SER A 208 31.60 -6.37 -5.27
C SER A 208 30.67 -7.27 -6.06
N TYR A 209 30.37 -8.43 -5.50
CA TYR A 209 29.18 -9.19 -5.87
C TYR A 209 28.35 -9.51 -4.62
N SER A 210 27.05 -9.69 -4.80
CA SER A 210 26.16 -10.10 -3.71
C SER A 210 25.47 -11.40 -4.06
N GLU A 211 25.57 -12.36 -3.17
CA GLU A 211 24.82 -13.61 -3.19
C GLU A 211 23.43 -13.33 -2.63
N LEU A 212 22.40 -13.44 -3.47
CA LEU A 212 21.02 -13.11 -3.11
C LEU A 212 20.24 -14.41 -2.89
N VAL A 213 19.55 -14.45 -1.75
CA VAL A 213 18.59 -15.51 -1.44
C VAL A 213 17.21 -14.89 -1.47
N ASP A 214 16.31 -15.43 -2.27
CA ASP A 214 14.97 -14.90 -2.44
C ASP A 214 14.05 -15.29 -1.30
N ILE A 215 12.99 -14.49 -1.12
CA ILE A 215 11.96 -14.79 -0.13
C ILE A 215 11.18 -16.00 -0.60
N SER A 216 11.23 -17.07 0.16
CA SER A 216 10.38 -18.26 -0.04
C SER A 216 9.09 -18.22 0.81
N GLN A 217 8.97 -17.24 1.69
CA GLN A 217 7.83 -17.13 2.61
C GLN A 217 6.58 -16.66 1.87
N THR A 218 5.48 -17.41 2.05
CA THR A 218 4.22 -17.19 1.35
C THR A 218 3.25 -16.27 2.09
N TYR A 219 3.50 -15.96 3.38
CA TYR A 219 2.64 -15.14 4.24
C TYR A 219 1.17 -15.60 4.28
N PRO A 220 0.87 -16.90 4.58
CA PRO A 220 -0.48 -17.42 4.52
C PRO A 220 -1.40 -16.67 5.47
N GLY A 221 -2.61 -16.34 5.01
CA GLY A 221 -3.60 -15.59 5.77
C GLY A 221 -3.29 -14.11 5.95
N SER A 222 -2.23 -13.58 5.32
CA SER A 222 -1.83 -12.17 5.42
C SER A 222 -1.79 -11.53 4.04
N ALA A 223 -2.54 -10.44 3.84
CA ALA A 223 -2.47 -9.64 2.64
C ALA A 223 -1.22 -8.77 2.70
N VAL A 224 -0.39 -8.82 1.65
CA VAL A 224 0.86 -8.09 1.58
C VAL A 224 1.07 -7.44 0.22
N ALA A 225 1.74 -6.28 0.22
CA ALA A 225 2.18 -5.57 -0.98
C ALA A 225 3.71 -5.52 -1.03
N GLY A 226 4.30 -6.06 -2.07
CA GLY A 226 5.72 -5.95 -2.34
C GLY A 226 5.98 -4.83 -3.32
N LEU A 227 6.89 -3.92 -2.99
CA LEU A 227 7.24 -2.77 -3.80
C LEU A 227 8.72 -2.76 -4.13
N MET A 228 9.05 -2.43 -5.37
CA MET A 228 10.40 -2.11 -5.82
C MET A 228 10.39 -0.80 -6.60
N PHE A 229 11.30 0.11 -6.32
CA PHE A 229 11.41 1.40 -7.01
C PHE A 229 12.82 1.96 -6.92
N ASP A 230 13.16 2.89 -7.81
CA ASP A 230 14.42 3.61 -7.75
C ASP A 230 14.40 4.62 -6.59
N SER A 231 15.33 4.46 -5.64
CA SER A 231 15.36 5.28 -4.42
C SER A 231 15.91 6.71 -4.65
N GLU A 232 16.42 7.01 -5.83
CA GLU A 232 17.04 8.30 -6.16
C GLU A 232 16.09 9.49 -5.94
N GLN A 233 14.79 9.31 -6.21
CA GLN A 233 13.78 10.36 -6.07
C GLN A 233 13.45 10.71 -4.60
N PHE A 234 13.78 9.84 -3.67
CA PHE A 234 13.45 9.99 -2.24
C PHE A 234 14.65 10.29 -1.36
N GLY A 235 15.85 10.38 -1.95
CA GLY A 235 17.09 10.59 -1.20
C GLY A 235 17.38 9.46 -0.23
N ASN A 236 17.62 9.79 1.05
CA ASN A 236 17.98 8.82 2.10
C ASN A 236 16.76 8.38 2.95
N LYS A 237 15.55 8.74 2.57
CA LYS A 237 14.33 8.41 3.33
C LYS A 237 13.42 7.53 2.50
N PHE A 238 12.86 6.50 3.14
CA PHE A 238 11.74 5.77 2.54
C PHE A 238 10.48 6.64 2.57
N PRO A 239 9.76 6.79 1.44
CA PRO A 239 8.50 7.53 1.42
C PRO A 239 7.44 6.83 2.28
N ARG A 240 6.49 7.60 2.80
CA ARG A 240 5.27 7.03 3.38
C ARG A 240 4.48 6.37 2.27
N ARG A 241 3.88 5.23 2.57
CA ARG A 241 3.13 4.43 1.60
C ARG A 241 1.69 4.31 2.06
N ASN A 242 0.77 4.67 1.16
CA ASN A 242 -0.66 4.49 1.34
C ASN A 242 -1.21 3.66 0.19
N TYR A 243 -2.20 2.84 0.48
CA TYR A 243 -2.79 1.89 -0.44
C TYR A 243 -4.30 2.07 -0.48
N LEU A 244 -4.86 2.26 -1.67
CA LEU A 244 -6.30 2.28 -1.88
C LEU A 244 -6.77 0.87 -2.23
N ILE A 245 -7.44 0.21 -1.29
CA ILE A 245 -7.82 -1.19 -1.40
C ILE A 245 -9.29 -1.42 -1.06
N LYS A 246 -9.89 -2.42 -1.66
CA LYS A 246 -11.06 -3.11 -1.11
C LYS A 246 -10.56 -4.12 -0.08
N GLY A 247 -11.01 -3.96 1.15
CA GLY A 247 -10.50 -4.71 2.31
C GLY A 247 -10.97 -6.15 2.34
N ARG A 248 -11.21 -6.64 3.54
CA ARG A 248 -11.48 -8.05 3.80
C ARG A 248 -12.71 -8.59 3.05
N ILE A 249 -12.56 -9.81 2.53
CA ILE A 249 -13.68 -10.66 2.12
C ILE A 249 -14.29 -11.27 3.39
N ILE A 250 -15.55 -10.98 3.64
CA ILE A 250 -16.29 -11.42 4.82
C ILE A 250 -17.55 -12.20 4.42
N GLN A 251 -18.22 -12.77 5.41
CA GLN A 251 -19.48 -13.50 5.16
C GLN A 251 -20.65 -12.53 5.05
N VAL A 252 -21.29 -12.48 3.87
CA VAL A 252 -22.48 -11.68 3.60
C VAL A 252 -23.65 -12.59 3.28
N PRO A 253 -24.93 -12.16 3.43
CA PRO A 253 -26.09 -12.97 3.04
C PRO A 253 -26.01 -13.48 1.60
N SER A 254 -26.41 -14.71 1.37
CA SER A 254 -26.37 -15.33 0.05
C SER A 254 -27.16 -14.57 -1.02
N ASN A 255 -28.23 -13.88 -0.61
CA ASN A 255 -29.10 -13.08 -1.46
C ASN A 255 -28.67 -11.60 -1.60
N TYR A 256 -27.54 -11.20 -1.03
CA TYR A 256 -27.02 -9.83 -1.07
C TYR A 256 -26.06 -9.63 -2.25
N ASP A 257 -26.26 -8.57 -3.01
CA ASP A 257 -25.31 -8.06 -4.02
C ASP A 257 -24.57 -6.86 -3.40
N PRO A 258 -23.31 -7.01 -2.99
CA PRO A 258 -22.59 -5.96 -2.29
C PRO A 258 -22.20 -4.78 -3.19
N ASP A 259 -22.00 -4.98 -4.50
CA ASP A 259 -21.68 -3.90 -5.43
C ASP A 259 -22.86 -2.97 -5.68
N LYS A 260 -24.05 -3.56 -5.80
CA LYS A 260 -25.33 -2.83 -5.99
C LYS A 260 -26.03 -2.49 -4.67
N ARG A 261 -25.58 -3.06 -3.55
CA ARG A 261 -26.18 -2.95 -2.21
C ARG A 261 -27.67 -3.33 -2.18
N ILE A 262 -28.03 -4.39 -2.89
CA ILE A 262 -29.43 -4.87 -2.96
C ILE A 262 -29.55 -6.31 -2.48
N TYR A 263 -30.73 -6.62 -1.92
CA TYR A 263 -31.10 -7.93 -1.41
C TYR A 263 -32.21 -8.51 -2.28
N SER A 264 -32.00 -9.70 -2.83
CA SER A 264 -32.93 -10.35 -3.77
C SER A 264 -33.70 -11.48 -3.10
N GLY A 265 -35.03 -11.41 -3.19
CA GLY A 265 -35.91 -12.48 -2.68
C GLY A 265 -35.88 -12.64 -1.15
N ILE A 266 -36.28 -13.82 -0.68
CA ILE A 266 -36.27 -14.17 0.74
C ILE A 266 -34.92 -14.81 1.09
N TRP A 267 -34.28 -14.31 2.14
CA TRP A 267 -33.06 -14.89 2.64
C TRP A 267 -33.32 -16.12 3.51
N ASP A 268 -32.65 -17.21 3.23
CA ASP A 268 -32.76 -18.49 3.97
C ASP A 268 -31.80 -18.59 5.17
N GLY A 269 -31.03 -17.53 5.44
CA GLY A 269 -30.04 -17.48 6.52
C GLY A 269 -28.66 -18.05 6.16
N THR A 270 -28.41 -18.36 4.89
CA THR A 270 -27.08 -18.78 4.39
C THR A 270 -26.20 -17.59 4.00
N PHE A 271 -24.90 -17.81 3.97
CA PHE A 271 -23.91 -16.79 3.69
C PHE A 271 -23.03 -17.15 2.49
N LYS A 272 -22.44 -16.16 1.87
CA LYS A 272 -21.39 -16.28 0.86
C LYS A 272 -20.25 -15.32 1.17
N PRO A 273 -18.99 -15.63 0.75
CA PRO A 273 -17.87 -14.71 0.88
C PRO A 273 -17.97 -13.57 -0.14
N ALA A 274 -17.80 -12.33 0.29
CA ALA A 274 -17.69 -11.16 -0.57
C ALA A 274 -17.09 -9.98 0.22
N PHE A 275 -16.54 -9.00 -0.49
CA PHE A 275 -16.23 -7.71 0.11
C PHE A 275 -17.50 -6.89 0.29
N THR A 276 -17.60 -6.20 1.41
CA THR A 276 -18.59 -5.16 1.65
C THR A 276 -18.10 -4.22 2.74
N ASN A 277 -18.50 -2.96 2.66
CA ASN A 277 -18.35 -1.99 3.74
C ASN A 277 -19.68 -1.70 4.45
N ASN A 278 -20.67 -2.60 4.32
CA ASN A 278 -21.88 -2.52 5.13
C ASN A 278 -21.55 -2.86 6.59
N PRO A 279 -21.80 -1.94 7.54
CA PRO A 279 -21.35 -2.10 8.93
C PRO A 279 -22.00 -3.27 9.66
N ALA A 280 -23.21 -3.69 9.28
CA ALA A 280 -23.87 -4.85 9.90
C ALA A 280 -23.13 -6.15 9.60
N TRP A 281 -22.62 -6.32 8.38
CA TRP A 281 -21.86 -7.52 7.99
C TRP A 281 -20.43 -7.48 8.50
N VAL A 282 -19.83 -6.29 8.61
CA VAL A 282 -18.56 -6.10 9.31
C VAL A 282 -18.70 -6.47 10.79
N LEU A 283 -19.77 -6.05 11.45
CA LEU A 283 -20.05 -6.45 12.85
C LEU A 283 -20.27 -7.96 12.97
N TRP A 284 -21.04 -8.57 12.04
CA TRP A 284 -21.21 -10.02 12.00
C TRP A 284 -19.87 -10.76 11.95
N ASP A 285 -18.97 -10.33 11.08
CA ASP A 285 -17.63 -10.91 10.95
C ASP A 285 -16.83 -10.78 12.25
N LEU A 286 -16.78 -9.60 12.86
CA LEU A 286 -16.12 -9.37 14.13
C LEU A 286 -16.68 -10.23 15.29
N LEU A 287 -17.98 -10.51 15.28
CA LEU A 287 -18.61 -11.34 16.32
C LEU A 287 -18.36 -12.84 16.11
N THR A 288 -18.27 -13.30 14.86
CA THR A 288 -18.28 -14.72 14.52
C THR A 288 -16.94 -15.28 14.06
N HIS A 289 -15.99 -14.43 13.66
CA HIS A 289 -14.72 -14.93 13.14
C HIS A 289 -13.83 -15.47 14.26
N PRO A 290 -13.29 -16.74 14.12
CA PRO A 290 -12.58 -17.41 15.20
C PRO A 290 -11.15 -16.93 15.47
N ARG A 291 -10.51 -16.24 14.51
CA ARG A 291 -9.10 -15.84 14.64
C ARG A 291 -8.95 -14.46 15.28
N TYR A 292 -9.53 -13.42 14.71
CA TYR A 292 -9.42 -12.03 15.18
C TYR A 292 -10.71 -11.51 15.81
N GLY A 293 -11.83 -12.20 15.65
CA GLY A 293 -13.12 -11.85 16.21
C GLY A 293 -13.44 -12.59 17.50
N MET A 294 -14.70 -12.56 17.88
CA MET A 294 -15.21 -13.17 19.09
C MET A 294 -15.67 -14.63 18.91
N GLY A 295 -15.51 -15.23 17.73
CA GLY A 295 -16.04 -16.55 17.34
C GLY A 295 -15.52 -17.75 18.18
N LYS A 296 -14.46 -17.58 18.98
CA LYS A 296 -14.03 -18.55 19.99
C LYS A 296 -14.83 -18.47 21.29
N ARG A 297 -15.58 -17.39 21.51
CA ARG A 297 -16.34 -17.10 22.74
C ARG A 297 -17.83 -17.06 22.52
N LEU A 298 -18.25 -16.63 21.31
CA LEU A 298 -19.64 -16.61 20.86
C LEU A 298 -19.81 -17.66 19.76
N ASN A 299 -20.78 -18.57 19.93
CA ASN A 299 -21.15 -19.44 18.83
C ASN A 299 -21.94 -18.64 17.77
N ILE A 300 -21.78 -19.03 16.51
CA ILE A 300 -22.49 -18.38 15.39
C ILE A 300 -24.03 -18.40 15.57
N SER A 301 -24.57 -19.41 16.25
CA SER A 301 -25.99 -19.53 16.57
C SER A 301 -26.45 -18.62 17.70
N GLU A 302 -25.53 -18.03 18.45
CA GLU A 302 -25.81 -17.10 19.54
C GLU A 302 -25.89 -15.66 19.09
N VAL A 303 -25.62 -15.37 17.81
CA VAL A 303 -25.76 -14.03 17.23
C VAL A 303 -26.99 -14.00 16.34
N ASP A 304 -27.86 -13.02 16.57
CA ASP A 304 -29.10 -12.85 15.80
C ASP A 304 -28.83 -12.26 14.40
N LYS A 305 -28.58 -13.15 13.46
CA LYS A 305 -28.30 -12.79 12.07
C LYS A 305 -29.49 -12.12 11.36
N PHE A 306 -30.73 -12.41 11.78
CA PHE A 306 -31.92 -11.82 11.16
C PHE A 306 -32.13 -10.36 11.61
N ALA A 307 -31.81 -10.06 12.88
CA ALA A 307 -31.77 -8.67 13.34
C ALA A 307 -30.70 -7.87 12.57
N LEU A 308 -29.48 -8.44 12.42
CA LEU A 308 -28.43 -7.80 11.61
C LEU A 308 -28.81 -7.67 10.12
N TYR A 309 -29.57 -8.62 9.57
CA TYR A 309 -30.07 -8.51 8.20
C TYR A 309 -31.00 -7.30 8.01
N ALA A 310 -31.92 -7.09 8.94
CA ALA A 310 -32.81 -5.92 8.91
C ALA A 310 -32.02 -4.59 9.05
N ILE A 311 -31.01 -4.58 9.91
CA ILE A 311 -30.10 -3.45 10.09
C ILE A 311 -29.25 -3.22 8.83
N GLY A 312 -28.68 -4.28 8.25
CA GLY A 312 -27.88 -4.20 7.03
C GLY A 312 -28.65 -3.61 5.85
N ARG A 313 -29.91 -4.00 5.69
CA ARG A 313 -30.81 -3.40 4.69
C ARG A 313 -31.01 -1.91 4.93
N TYR A 314 -31.21 -1.50 6.17
CA TYR A 314 -31.37 -0.10 6.54
C TYR A 314 -30.08 0.72 6.29
N CYS A 315 -28.92 0.13 6.54
CA CYS A 315 -27.62 0.79 6.25
C CYS A 315 -27.40 1.00 4.74
N ASP A 316 -27.93 0.11 3.89
CA ASP A 316 -27.80 0.20 2.42
C ASP A 316 -28.87 1.08 1.76
N GLU A 317 -29.86 1.58 2.50
CA GLU A 317 -30.83 2.53 1.96
C GLU A 317 -30.12 3.78 1.45
N GLN A 318 -30.48 4.19 0.22
CA GLN A 318 -29.89 5.38 -0.39
C GLN A 318 -30.51 6.64 0.23
N VAL A 319 -29.68 7.52 0.74
CA VAL A 319 -30.01 8.85 1.26
C VAL A 319 -29.38 9.94 0.40
N ASP A 320 -29.86 11.16 0.55
CA ASP A 320 -29.26 12.32 -0.12
C ASP A 320 -27.87 12.61 0.48
N ASP A 321 -26.88 12.83 -0.39
CA ASP A 321 -25.50 13.16 0.02
C ASP A 321 -25.27 14.65 0.32
N GLY A 322 -26.30 15.47 0.21
CA GLY A 322 -26.22 16.93 0.39
C GLY A 322 -25.69 17.70 -0.83
N PHE A 323 -25.15 17.01 -1.84
CA PHE A 323 -24.59 17.60 -3.05
C PHE A 323 -25.43 17.30 -4.31
N GLY A 324 -26.59 16.70 -4.15
CA GLY A 324 -27.53 16.36 -5.22
C GLY A 324 -27.39 14.93 -5.76
N GLY A 325 -26.53 14.12 -5.17
CA GLY A 325 -26.38 12.70 -5.39
C GLY A 325 -27.06 11.84 -4.32
N LYS A 326 -26.73 10.55 -4.33
CA LYS A 326 -27.19 9.56 -3.37
C LYS A 326 -26.02 8.73 -2.85
N GLU A 327 -26.05 8.44 -1.57
CA GLU A 327 -25.07 7.57 -0.90
C GLU A 327 -25.76 6.54 0.00
N PRO A 328 -25.10 5.45 0.36
CA PRO A 328 -25.61 4.54 1.39
C PRO A 328 -25.72 5.25 2.72
N ARG A 329 -26.80 5.01 3.45
CA ARG A 329 -27.06 5.64 4.76
C ARG A 329 -25.90 5.47 5.75
N MET A 330 -25.26 4.30 5.75
CA MET A 330 -24.15 3.98 6.65
C MET A 330 -23.15 3.06 5.97
N THR A 331 -21.86 3.40 6.07
CA THR A 331 -20.74 2.58 5.60
C THR A 331 -19.71 2.41 6.70
N CYS A 332 -18.85 1.39 6.58
CA CYS A 332 -17.75 1.13 7.48
C CYS A 332 -16.47 0.86 6.69
N ASN A 333 -15.53 1.78 6.75
CA ASN A 333 -14.22 1.69 6.14
C ASN A 333 -13.11 1.75 7.21
N ALA A 334 -13.33 1.07 8.35
CA ALA A 334 -12.43 1.11 9.48
C ALA A 334 -11.12 0.38 9.21
N TYR A 335 -10.00 0.98 9.64
CA TYR A 335 -8.69 0.37 9.70
C TYR A 335 -8.27 0.22 11.17
N ILE A 336 -8.38 -1.01 11.70
CA ILE A 336 -8.14 -1.31 13.11
C ILE A 336 -6.72 -1.85 13.26
N THR A 337 -5.82 -1.07 13.83
CA THR A 337 -4.41 -1.42 14.08
C THR A 337 -4.09 -1.61 15.54
N ASP A 338 -4.84 -0.96 16.41
CA ASP A 338 -4.58 -0.95 17.84
C ASP A 338 -5.26 -2.11 18.56
N MET A 339 -4.59 -2.67 19.57
CA MET A 339 -5.16 -3.67 20.44
C MET A 339 -6.14 -3.01 21.40
N ARG A 340 -7.46 -3.22 21.16
CA ARG A 340 -8.56 -2.67 21.93
C ARG A 340 -9.39 -3.81 22.56
N LYS A 341 -10.15 -3.49 23.60
CA LYS A 341 -11.14 -4.45 24.13
C LYS A 341 -12.21 -4.69 23.07
N ALA A 342 -12.58 -5.96 22.87
CA ALA A 342 -13.63 -6.33 21.90
C ALA A 342 -14.95 -5.60 22.16
N TYR A 343 -15.29 -5.36 23.43
CA TYR A 343 -16.49 -4.63 23.83
C TYR A 343 -16.47 -3.17 23.33
N ASP A 344 -15.32 -2.50 23.39
CA ASP A 344 -15.20 -1.10 22.94
C ASP A 344 -15.34 -1.01 21.42
N VAL A 345 -14.72 -1.94 20.67
CA VAL A 345 -14.86 -2.00 19.20
C VAL A 345 -16.31 -2.31 18.81
N MET A 346 -16.95 -3.25 19.50
CA MET A 346 -18.38 -3.55 19.29
C MET A 346 -19.25 -2.33 19.61
N GLY A 347 -18.93 -1.60 20.68
CA GLY A 347 -19.65 -0.37 21.06
C GLY A 347 -19.57 0.69 19.98
N ASP A 348 -18.38 0.96 19.42
CA ASP A 348 -18.18 1.90 18.33
C ASP A 348 -18.98 1.50 17.06
N MET A 349 -18.92 0.22 16.70
CA MET A 349 -19.68 -0.33 15.56
C MET A 349 -21.20 -0.19 15.79
N CYS A 350 -21.66 -0.47 17.01
CA CYS A 350 -23.07 -0.33 17.36
C CYS A 350 -23.50 1.15 17.33
N ALA A 351 -22.67 2.06 17.83
CA ALA A 351 -22.95 3.50 17.83
C ALA A 351 -23.09 4.05 16.39
N MET A 352 -22.21 3.63 15.47
CA MET A 352 -22.28 4.01 14.06
C MET A 352 -23.61 3.62 13.40
N MET A 353 -24.15 2.46 13.72
CA MET A 353 -25.44 1.96 13.19
C MET A 353 -26.64 2.40 14.01
N ARG A 354 -26.45 3.16 15.08
CA ARG A 354 -27.51 3.54 16.04
C ARG A 354 -28.22 2.32 16.61
N ILE A 355 -27.45 1.27 16.96
CA ILE A 355 -27.99 0.03 17.53
C ILE A 355 -27.46 -0.19 18.94
N MET A 356 -28.24 -0.90 19.72
CA MET A 356 -27.87 -1.34 21.05
C MET A 356 -27.86 -2.87 21.10
N PRO A 357 -26.72 -3.49 21.50
CA PRO A 357 -26.63 -4.93 21.68
C PRO A 357 -27.39 -5.35 22.95
N VAL A 358 -28.21 -6.40 22.83
CA VAL A 358 -29.03 -6.92 23.92
C VAL A 358 -28.81 -8.43 24.01
N TRP A 359 -28.37 -8.89 25.17
CA TRP A 359 -28.29 -10.32 25.48
C TRP A 359 -29.62 -10.78 26.13
N ASN A 360 -30.35 -11.65 25.46
CA ASN A 360 -31.64 -12.16 25.95
C ASN A 360 -31.53 -13.46 26.79
N GLY A 361 -30.36 -13.83 27.21
CA GLY A 361 -30.06 -15.08 27.94
C GLY A 361 -29.62 -16.25 27.04
N ARG A 362 -29.86 -16.15 25.71
CA ARG A 362 -29.48 -17.19 24.74
C ARG A 362 -28.80 -16.62 23.50
N THR A 363 -29.28 -15.48 23.01
CA THR A 363 -28.76 -14.86 21.79
C THR A 363 -28.45 -13.39 22.02
N LEU A 364 -27.42 -12.91 21.35
CA LEU A 364 -27.09 -11.51 21.19
C LEU A 364 -27.92 -10.95 20.03
N THR A 365 -28.92 -10.13 20.36
CA THR A 365 -29.74 -9.42 19.39
C THR A 365 -29.45 -7.93 19.41
N PHE A 366 -30.01 -7.17 18.48
CA PHE A 366 -29.74 -5.76 18.30
C PHE A 366 -31.04 -4.97 18.14
N ILE A 367 -31.17 -3.90 18.90
CA ILE A 367 -32.28 -2.95 18.80
C ILE A 367 -31.76 -1.69 18.11
N GLN A 368 -32.42 -1.27 17.04
CA GLN A 368 -32.04 -0.08 16.28
C GLN A 368 -32.91 1.10 16.64
N ASP A 369 -32.27 2.25 16.94
CA ASP A 369 -32.95 3.50 17.15
C ASP A 369 -33.27 4.15 15.79
N ARG A 370 -34.52 3.90 15.33
CA ARG A 370 -35.09 4.43 14.09
C ARG A 370 -36.59 4.62 14.22
N PRO A 371 -37.22 5.48 13.40
CA PRO A 371 -38.66 5.55 13.33
C PRO A 371 -39.29 4.17 13.08
N SER A 372 -40.24 3.79 13.88
CA SER A 372 -40.98 2.52 13.78
C SER A 372 -42.46 2.75 14.07
N ASP A 373 -43.27 1.80 13.66
CA ASP A 373 -44.69 1.80 14.01
C ASP A 373 -44.89 1.72 15.51
N VAL A 374 -46.04 2.24 15.99
CA VAL A 374 -46.41 2.18 17.40
C VAL A 374 -46.56 0.72 17.85
N VAL A 375 -45.67 0.31 18.77
CA VAL A 375 -45.65 -1.08 19.27
C VAL A 375 -46.63 -1.27 20.41
N TRP A 376 -46.78 -0.24 21.27
CA TRP A 376 -47.61 -0.32 22.44
C TRP A 376 -48.09 1.07 22.88
N PRO A 377 -49.43 1.31 23.05
CA PRO A 377 -49.96 2.53 23.60
C PRO A 377 -50.04 2.47 25.13
N TYR A 378 -49.42 3.43 25.81
CA TYR A 378 -49.62 3.65 27.24
C TYR A 378 -50.80 4.56 27.45
N THR A 379 -51.83 4.10 28.20
CA THR A 379 -53.04 4.84 28.51
C THR A 379 -53.29 4.78 30.01
N ASN A 380 -54.17 5.63 30.54
CA ASN A 380 -54.54 5.58 31.94
C ASN A 380 -55.08 4.24 32.40
N ALA A 381 -55.60 3.41 31.46
CA ALA A 381 -56.14 2.08 31.74
C ALA A 381 -55.08 0.99 31.93
N ASN A 382 -53.90 1.15 31.38
CA ASN A 382 -52.80 0.15 31.45
C ASN A 382 -51.57 0.63 32.23
N VAL A 383 -51.64 1.81 32.88
CA VAL A 383 -50.63 2.34 33.76
C VAL A 383 -51.13 2.25 35.22
N ILE A 384 -50.24 1.95 36.15
CA ILE A 384 -50.55 1.81 37.56
C ILE A 384 -51.18 3.10 38.06
N ASP A 385 -52.38 3.01 38.62
CA ASP A 385 -53.20 4.13 39.10
C ASP A 385 -53.43 5.24 38.06
N GLY A 386 -53.19 4.97 36.77
CA GLY A 386 -53.32 5.98 35.72
C GLY A 386 -52.32 7.16 35.82
N ASN A 387 -51.30 7.02 36.64
CA ASN A 387 -50.39 8.12 36.94
C ASN A 387 -49.14 8.14 36.05
N PHE A 388 -48.90 9.24 35.35
CA PHE A 388 -47.71 9.50 34.58
C PHE A 388 -46.85 10.53 35.29
N GLN A 389 -45.55 10.22 35.50
CA GLN A 389 -44.55 11.17 35.99
C GLN A 389 -43.72 11.69 34.83
N TYR A 390 -43.60 13.01 34.73
CA TYR A 390 -42.83 13.68 33.68
C TYR A 390 -41.59 14.28 34.28
N SER A 391 -40.44 13.98 33.67
CA SER A 391 -39.16 14.65 33.98
C SER A 391 -38.52 15.15 32.71
N PHE A 392 -37.87 16.31 32.77
CA PHE A 392 -37.26 16.94 31.62
C PHE A 392 -35.76 17.12 31.87
N SER A 393 -34.96 16.94 30.80
CA SER A 393 -33.53 17.25 30.81
C SER A 393 -33.30 18.74 30.96
N ALA A 394 -32.21 19.14 31.66
CA ALA A 394 -31.84 20.56 31.76
C ALA A 394 -31.53 21.11 30.35
N LEU A 395 -31.85 22.40 30.14
CA LEU A 395 -31.65 23.06 28.85
C LEU A 395 -30.21 22.99 28.38
N LYS A 396 -29.23 23.10 29.29
CA LYS A 396 -27.78 23.00 29.00
C LYS A 396 -27.33 21.63 28.49
N SER A 397 -28.13 20.58 28.70
CA SER A 397 -27.83 19.23 28.21
C SER A 397 -28.48 18.92 26.85
N ARG A 398 -29.22 19.88 26.28
CA ARG A 398 -29.81 19.76 24.95
C ARG A 398 -28.90 20.43 23.93
N HIS A 399 -28.40 19.67 23.00
CA HIS A 399 -27.55 20.16 21.92
C HIS A 399 -28.43 20.60 20.74
N THR A 400 -28.09 21.73 20.14
CA THR A 400 -28.79 22.32 18.99
C THR A 400 -27.94 22.32 17.74
N ALA A 401 -26.68 21.90 17.87
CA ALA A 401 -25.78 21.65 16.76
C ALA A 401 -24.83 20.50 17.11
N VAL A 402 -24.37 19.77 16.10
CA VAL A 402 -23.40 18.66 16.25
C VAL A 402 -22.25 18.87 15.28
N GLU A 403 -21.04 18.94 15.80
CA GLU A 403 -19.81 18.91 15.03
C GLU A 403 -19.36 17.44 14.91
N VAL A 404 -19.40 16.90 13.68
CA VAL A 404 -19.05 15.51 13.40
C VAL A 404 -17.67 15.47 12.76
N ARG A 405 -16.77 14.70 13.34
CA ARG A 405 -15.47 14.39 12.77
C ARG A 405 -15.51 12.98 12.15
N PHE A 406 -15.11 12.87 10.90
CA PHE A 406 -15.15 11.60 10.17
C PHE A 406 -13.97 11.46 9.20
N ILE A 407 -13.76 10.25 8.67
CA ILE A 407 -12.78 9.99 7.61
C ILE A 407 -13.49 10.16 6.27
N ASP A 408 -13.03 11.11 5.47
CA ASP A 408 -13.65 11.55 4.24
C ASP A 408 -12.98 10.90 3.02
N PRO A 409 -13.67 10.00 2.30
CA PRO A 409 -13.14 9.37 1.09
C PRO A 409 -12.81 10.36 -0.03
N ASP A 410 -13.60 11.42 -0.17
CA ASP A 410 -13.42 12.42 -1.21
C ASP A 410 -12.26 13.37 -0.94
N ASN A 411 -11.85 13.48 0.34
CA ASN A 411 -10.67 14.22 0.78
C ASN A 411 -9.44 13.30 0.97
N GLY A 412 -9.33 12.23 0.18
CA GLY A 412 -8.20 11.31 0.23
C GLY A 412 -8.07 10.56 1.56
N TRP A 413 -9.19 10.19 2.17
CA TRP A 413 -9.26 9.45 3.45
C TRP A 413 -8.64 10.21 4.63
N LYS A 414 -8.70 11.54 4.59
CA LYS A 414 -8.28 12.41 5.69
C LYS A 414 -9.46 12.75 6.60
N THR A 415 -9.14 13.14 7.82
CA THR A 415 -10.17 13.60 8.75
C THR A 415 -10.77 14.90 8.24
N SER A 416 -12.08 14.92 8.06
CA SER A 416 -12.92 16.10 7.81
C SER A 416 -13.85 16.36 8.99
N VAL A 417 -14.36 17.57 9.08
CA VAL A 417 -15.27 17.99 10.13
C VAL A 417 -16.47 18.66 9.47
N GLU A 418 -17.66 18.22 9.84
CA GLU A 418 -18.91 18.79 9.38
C GLU A 418 -19.77 19.25 10.55
N LEU A 419 -20.48 20.35 10.37
CA LEU A 419 -21.37 20.93 11.37
C LEU A 419 -22.82 20.80 10.91
N VAL A 420 -23.62 20.08 11.66
CA VAL A 420 -25.07 19.94 11.44
C VAL A 420 -25.80 20.76 12.48
N GLU A 421 -26.66 21.68 12.04
CA GLU A 421 -27.38 22.63 12.89
C GLU A 421 -28.91 22.43 12.78
N ASP A 422 -29.61 22.56 13.91
CA ASP A 422 -31.06 22.65 13.98
C ASP A 422 -31.43 24.12 14.20
N ASP A 423 -31.71 24.84 13.12
CA ASP A 423 -32.03 26.29 13.15
C ASP A 423 -33.24 26.59 14.00
N ALA A 424 -34.26 25.71 14.02
CA ALA A 424 -35.46 25.90 14.81
C ALA A 424 -35.17 25.82 16.32
N SER A 425 -34.33 24.87 16.71
CA SER A 425 -33.88 24.73 18.10
C SER A 425 -32.91 25.84 18.50
N ILE A 426 -32.00 26.27 17.60
CA ILE A 426 -31.09 27.40 17.83
C ILE A 426 -31.86 28.70 18.08
N ALA A 427 -32.87 28.96 17.26
CA ALA A 427 -33.72 30.17 17.44
C ALA A 427 -34.43 30.20 18.80
N ARG A 428 -34.79 29.05 19.36
CA ARG A 428 -35.52 28.95 20.64
C ARG A 428 -34.64 28.89 21.88
N PHE A 429 -33.49 28.19 21.77
CA PHE A 429 -32.70 27.77 22.94
C PHE A 429 -31.26 28.29 22.90
N GLY A 430 -30.84 28.92 21.79
CA GLY A 430 -29.47 29.29 21.55
C GLY A 430 -28.62 28.12 21.02
N ARG A 431 -27.43 28.44 20.57
CA ARG A 431 -26.50 27.49 19.99
C ARG A 431 -25.72 26.73 21.09
N ASN A 432 -25.88 25.41 21.14
CA ASN A 432 -25.15 24.52 22.03
C ASN A 432 -24.60 23.35 21.21
N VAL A 433 -23.27 23.31 20.99
CA VAL A 433 -22.60 22.39 20.10
C VAL A 433 -22.12 21.16 20.85
N MET A 434 -22.44 19.97 20.34
CA MET A 434 -21.84 18.69 20.74
C MET A 434 -20.80 18.27 19.72
N ARG A 435 -19.71 17.63 20.16
CA ARG A 435 -18.70 17.04 19.26
C ARG A 435 -18.81 15.53 19.30
N VAL A 436 -18.78 14.91 18.12
CA VAL A 436 -18.87 13.47 17.94
C VAL A 436 -17.81 13.03 16.93
N ASP A 437 -17.07 11.97 17.26
CA ASP A 437 -16.19 11.28 16.33
C ASP A 437 -16.95 10.09 15.74
N ALA A 438 -17.11 10.07 14.41
CA ALA A 438 -17.75 8.96 13.71
C ALA A 438 -16.70 7.88 13.42
N PHE A 439 -16.89 6.68 13.99
CA PHE A 439 -15.97 5.56 13.80
C PHE A 439 -16.18 4.91 12.45
N GLY A 440 -15.09 4.78 11.66
CA GLY A 440 -15.08 4.02 10.40
C GLY A 440 -15.88 4.64 9.24
N CYS A 441 -16.32 5.85 9.40
CA CYS A 441 -16.96 6.63 8.33
C CYS A 441 -15.93 7.52 7.67
#